data_1e24235ad094d7ad986ac47e2be71291
#
_entry.id   1e24235ad094d7ad986ac47e2be71291
#
_cell.length_a   1.000
_cell.length_b   1.000
_cell.length_c   1.000
_cell.angle_alpha   90.00
_cell.angle_beta   90.00
_cell.angle_gamma   90.00
#
_symmetry.space_group_name_H-M   'P 1'
#
loop_
_entity.id
_entity.type
_entity.pdbx_description
1 polymer ?
#
loop_
_entity_poly.entity_id
_entity_poly.type
_entity_poly.pdbx_seq_one_letter_code
_entity_poly.pdbx_strand_id
1 'polypeptide(L)'
;MRYILLFFAVLSLSLTSCRKDFETVASNGKLKFSKDTVYLDTVFTNTSTSTYTLKVYNKSSDDIHIPSIAFQRGDNSKYRMMVDGMRGRDNKGKYFENVEILAKDSLYIFIEATAGIEEADPTDFLYTDKILFDSGSNQQDVDLVTLIQDAYFIYPQRTQNPDGTFTYEGLPLSETNPKLTSFPLDESDPVNGNELHFNNTKPYVIYGFPTVPNNKVLEIDAGARVHFHDQSGIIVANDASIHVNGTPSTTAALENEVIFEGDRLEPGFAEVPGQWFSIILTDGSTDNRFKNLTIKNSTVGLFIQNNDGTTVEIENTQIYNSSVAGILARTGKINGKNIVINKAGQYALACTLGGNYNFNHCTFANYWSGGSRSTPAVIISNTLNDGQTAPVNLDNATFTNSIIYGTNSIEVGLVKDSNTSITFNFDINYCLIRFSDLNNQFTGPMYDFVKNPASKNNIVSNFQTLNDPKFKDAQKNNLRVLLASSVIGKGNNALIIPKDADDRDRTSPPDLGAYQHLNE
;
A
#
# COMPACT_ATOMS: atom_id res chain seq x y z
N MET A 1 -11.88 68.43 22.20
CA MET A 1 -11.12 67.71 23.25
C MET A 1 -12.00 66.98 24.27
N ARG A 2 -13.05 67.60 24.84
CA ARG A 2 -13.93 66.90 25.86
C ARG A 2 -14.59 65.61 25.37
N TYR A 3 -15.04 65.54 24.12
CA TYR A 3 -15.69 64.33 23.56
C TYR A 3 -14.70 63.24 23.19
N ILE A 4 -13.46 63.56 22.86
CA ILE A 4 -12.37 62.60 22.59
C ILE A 4 -11.94 61.93 23.89
N LEU A 5 -11.84 62.68 25.00
CA LEU A 5 -11.56 62.12 26.31
C LEU A 5 -12.69 61.21 26.82
N LEU A 6 -13.95 61.57 26.55
CA LEU A 6 -15.09 60.73 26.89
C LEU A 6 -15.11 59.45 26.09
N PHE A 7 -14.76 59.51 24.79
CA PHE A 7 -14.66 58.31 23.94
C PHE A 7 -13.54 57.36 24.39
N PHE A 8 -12.37 57.91 24.75
CA PHE A 8 -11.28 57.09 25.32
C PHE A 8 -11.61 56.51 26.70
N ALA A 9 -12.36 57.25 27.54
CA ALA A 9 -12.80 56.76 28.84
C ALA A 9 -13.85 55.63 28.69
N VAL A 10 -14.75 55.71 27.73
CA VAL A 10 -15.73 54.61 27.41
C VAL A 10 -15.02 53.44 26.78
N LEU A 11 -14.05 53.68 25.89
CA LEU A 11 -13.27 52.62 25.25
C LEU A 11 -12.38 51.86 26.26
N SER A 12 -11.78 52.55 27.24
CA SER A 12 -11.01 51.89 28.31
C SER A 12 -11.87 51.13 29.29
N LEU A 13 -13.14 51.50 29.50
CA LEU A 13 -14.09 50.74 30.30
C LEU A 13 -14.62 49.47 29.56
N SER A 14 -14.62 49.48 28.23
CA SER A 14 -14.99 48.29 27.42
C SER A 14 -13.86 47.28 27.27
N LEU A 15 -12.60 47.67 27.62
CA LEU A 15 -11.45 46.76 27.56
C LEU A 15 -11.18 46.02 28.89
N THR A 16 -11.93 46.27 29.96
CA THR A 16 -11.94 45.39 31.12
C THR A 16 -12.73 44.12 30.76
N SER A 17 -12.16 43.28 29.92
CA SER A 17 -12.57 41.86 29.83
C SER A 17 -12.38 41.28 31.20
N CYS A 18 -13.47 41.13 31.95
CA CYS A 18 -13.47 40.29 33.14
C CYS A 18 -13.09 38.88 32.70
N ARG A 19 -11.81 38.54 32.84
CA ARG A 19 -11.40 37.17 32.99
C ARG A 19 -12.04 36.74 34.35
N LYS A 20 -13.26 36.16 34.28
CA LYS A 20 -13.77 35.42 35.42
C LYS A 20 -12.76 34.29 35.63
N ASP A 21 -12.06 34.30 36.77
CA ASP A 21 -11.40 33.09 37.24
C ASP A 21 -12.51 32.07 37.39
N PHE A 22 -12.46 31.00 36.61
CA PHE A 22 -13.49 29.96 36.64
C PHE A 22 -13.40 29.26 37.99
N GLU A 23 -14.43 29.38 38.80
CA GLU A 23 -14.54 28.57 40.04
C GLU A 23 -14.98 27.17 39.61
N THR A 24 -14.03 26.27 39.50
CA THR A 24 -14.31 24.84 39.19
C THR A 24 -14.54 24.05 40.47
N VAL A 25 -15.46 23.09 40.42
CA VAL A 25 -15.67 22.09 41.47
C VAL A 25 -15.03 20.76 41.05
N ALA A 26 -14.58 19.97 42.04
CA ALA A 26 -14.04 18.65 41.71
C ALA A 26 -15.10 17.76 41.05
N SER A 27 -14.69 16.98 40.05
CA SER A 27 -15.56 15.97 39.43
C SER A 27 -16.02 14.94 40.49
N ASN A 28 -17.19 14.35 40.25
CA ASN A 28 -17.87 13.53 41.25
C ASN A 28 -18.25 12.13 40.72
N GLY A 29 -17.43 11.57 39.81
CA GLY A 29 -17.66 10.25 39.24
C GLY A 29 -18.79 10.19 38.18
N LYS A 30 -19.17 11.35 37.61
CA LYS A 30 -20.25 11.45 36.62
C LYS A 30 -19.78 11.88 35.23
N LEU A 31 -18.50 11.73 34.94
CA LEU A 31 -17.97 11.94 33.59
C LEU A 31 -18.63 10.97 32.58
N LYS A 32 -18.79 11.41 31.36
CA LYS A 32 -19.21 10.54 30.26
C LYS A 32 -18.09 10.45 29.23
N PHE A 33 -17.91 9.27 28.69
CA PHE A 33 -16.88 8.97 27.71
C PHE A 33 -17.49 8.65 26.35
N SER A 34 -16.79 8.96 25.28
CA SER A 34 -17.19 8.57 23.92
C SER A 34 -17.07 7.07 23.68
N LYS A 35 -16.24 6.39 24.47
CA LYS A 35 -15.97 4.94 24.41
C LYS A 35 -15.65 4.44 25.81
N ASP A 36 -16.03 3.21 26.12
CA ASP A 36 -15.65 2.54 27.38
C ASP A 36 -14.30 1.81 27.22
N THR A 37 -13.94 1.47 25.96
CA THR A 37 -12.66 0.87 25.59
C THR A 37 -12.11 1.56 24.36
N VAL A 38 -10.83 1.91 24.38
CA VAL A 38 -10.08 2.41 23.23
C VAL A 38 -9.20 1.27 22.70
N TYR A 39 -9.53 0.79 21.50
CA TYR A 39 -8.69 -0.16 20.78
C TYR A 39 -7.71 0.62 19.92
N LEU A 40 -6.40 0.39 20.14
CA LEU A 40 -5.32 1.06 19.43
C LEU A 40 -4.78 0.19 18.26
N ASP A 41 -5.63 -0.66 17.72
CA ASP A 41 -5.34 -1.60 16.63
C ASP A 41 -4.11 -2.51 16.88
N THR A 42 -3.63 -3.15 15.81
CA THR A 42 -2.44 -4.01 15.82
C THR A 42 -1.23 -3.18 15.43
N VAL A 43 -0.12 -3.37 16.14
CA VAL A 43 1.19 -2.79 15.79
C VAL A 43 2.30 -3.82 15.88
N PHE A 44 3.37 -3.60 15.14
CA PHE A 44 4.57 -4.40 15.31
C PHE A 44 5.28 -4.06 16.62
N THR A 45 5.95 -5.06 17.20
CA THR A 45 6.73 -4.92 18.44
C THR A 45 7.66 -3.70 18.37
N ASN A 46 7.71 -2.92 19.46
CA ASN A 46 8.51 -1.70 19.57
C ASN A 46 8.19 -0.58 18.54
N THR A 47 7.07 -0.68 17.83
CA THR A 47 6.57 0.34 16.92
C THR A 47 5.46 1.16 17.59
N SER A 48 5.38 2.45 17.27
CA SER A 48 4.32 3.31 17.80
C SER A 48 3.02 3.11 17.04
N THR A 49 1.89 3.08 17.78
CA THR A 49 0.55 3.15 17.17
C THR A 49 0.31 4.50 16.50
N SER A 50 -0.73 4.57 15.67
CA SER A 50 -1.39 5.83 15.36
C SER A 50 -1.94 6.50 16.63
N THR A 51 -2.26 7.79 16.53
CA THR A 51 -2.91 8.54 17.59
C THR A 51 -4.40 8.28 17.60
N TYR A 52 -4.91 7.76 18.71
CA TYR A 52 -6.33 7.51 18.94
C TYR A 52 -6.94 8.56 19.84
N THR A 53 -8.25 8.79 19.70
CA THR A 53 -8.95 9.83 20.46
C THR A 53 -10.00 9.23 21.38
N LEU A 54 -10.00 9.74 22.62
CA LEU A 54 -11.08 9.59 23.59
C LEU A 54 -11.65 10.97 23.89
N LYS A 55 -12.96 11.11 23.85
CA LYS A 55 -13.63 12.35 24.23
C LYS A 55 -14.27 12.17 25.61
N VAL A 56 -14.01 13.11 26.50
CA VAL A 56 -14.52 13.15 27.87
C VAL A 56 -15.49 14.31 28.00
N TYR A 57 -16.70 14.05 28.50
CA TYR A 57 -17.79 15.02 28.59
C TYR A 57 -18.10 15.39 30.04
N ASN A 58 -18.22 16.66 30.29
CA ASN A 58 -18.92 17.22 31.45
C ASN A 58 -20.40 17.49 31.07
N LYS A 59 -21.32 16.67 31.53
CA LYS A 59 -22.76 16.87 31.31
C LYS A 59 -23.44 17.68 32.40
N SER A 60 -22.72 18.09 33.46
CA SER A 60 -23.26 18.90 34.54
C SER A 60 -23.48 20.36 34.12
N SER A 61 -24.10 21.15 34.99
CA SER A 61 -24.24 22.61 34.86
C SER A 61 -23.11 23.40 35.47
N ASP A 62 -22.16 22.71 36.10
CA ASP A 62 -21.04 23.33 36.84
C ASP A 62 -19.74 23.16 36.00
N ASP A 63 -18.87 24.15 36.05
CA ASP A 63 -17.49 24.01 35.59
C ASP A 63 -16.77 23.07 36.58
N ILE A 64 -16.13 22.02 36.02
CA ILE A 64 -15.45 21.01 36.85
C ILE A 64 -13.96 20.98 36.57
N HIS A 65 -13.20 20.50 37.54
CA HIS A 65 -11.86 19.98 37.33
C HIS A 65 -11.80 18.50 37.69
N ILE A 66 -11.07 17.73 36.88
CA ILE A 66 -10.75 16.33 37.20
C ILE A 66 -9.48 16.33 38.01
N PRO A 67 -9.52 15.93 39.30
CA PRO A 67 -8.37 16.00 40.19
C PRO A 67 -7.14 15.26 39.67
N SER A 68 -7.33 14.09 39.07
CA SER A 68 -6.24 13.33 38.44
C SER A 68 -6.70 12.55 37.23
N ILE A 69 -5.84 12.48 36.20
CA ILE A 69 -5.96 11.55 35.05
C ILE A 69 -4.61 10.83 34.97
N ALA A 70 -4.63 9.50 35.05
CA ALA A 70 -3.40 8.69 35.06
C ALA A 70 -3.63 7.33 34.40
N PHE A 71 -2.56 6.67 33.98
CA PHE A 71 -2.62 5.25 33.67
C PHE A 71 -2.61 4.39 34.92
N GLN A 72 -3.30 3.25 34.89
CA GLN A 72 -3.31 2.30 36.02
C GLN A 72 -1.90 1.77 36.31
N ARG A 73 -1.06 1.54 35.27
CA ARG A 73 0.33 1.13 35.42
C ARG A 73 1.29 2.30 35.73
N GLY A 74 0.77 3.53 35.85
CA GLY A 74 1.55 4.73 36.12
C GLY A 74 2.66 4.97 35.11
N ASP A 75 3.86 5.28 35.57
CA ASP A 75 5.04 5.53 34.72
C ASP A 75 5.50 4.29 33.90
N ASN A 76 5.12 3.07 34.32
CA ASN A 76 5.44 1.83 33.64
C ASN A 76 4.52 1.55 32.45
N SER A 77 3.44 2.32 32.29
CA SER A 77 2.57 2.20 31.11
C SER A 77 3.36 2.39 29.82
N LYS A 78 3.08 1.60 28.79
CA LYS A 78 3.62 1.80 27.44
C LYS A 78 2.74 2.72 26.61
N TYR A 79 1.55 3.06 27.11
CA TYR A 79 0.73 4.14 26.56
C TYR A 79 1.27 5.51 26.99
N ARG A 80 1.02 6.50 26.16
CA ARG A 80 1.20 7.93 26.46
C ARG A 80 -0.04 8.67 25.99
N MET A 81 -0.38 9.77 26.66
CA MET A 81 -1.54 10.58 26.30
C MET A 81 -1.21 12.07 26.32
N MET A 82 -1.97 12.82 25.55
CA MET A 82 -2.06 14.27 25.59
C MET A 82 -3.50 14.64 25.94
N VAL A 83 -3.70 15.42 26.99
CA VAL A 83 -5.02 15.81 27.47
C VAL A 83 -5.22 17.28 27.17
N ASP A 84 -6.18 17.62 26.31
CA ASP A 84 -6.51 19.00 25.92
C ASP A 84 -5.27 19.86 25.56
N GLY A 85 -4.33 19.28 24.81
CA GLY A 85 -3.08 19.92 24.40
C GLY A 85 -1.96 19.90 25.46
N MET A 86 -2.24 19.48 26.68
CA MET A 86 -1.25 19.34 27.75
C MET A 86 -0.49 18.02 27.64
N ARG A 87 0.81 18.02 27.95
CA ARG A 87 1.68 16.84 27.96
C ARG A 87 1.83 16.17 29.32
N GLY A 88 1.14 16.70 30.36
CA GLY A 88 1.18 16.19 31.73
C GLY A 88 2.47 16.48 32.47
N ARG A 89 2.60 15.87 33.65
CA ARG A 89 3.78 16.03 34.52
C ARG A 89 5.04 15.56 33.79
N ASP A 90 6.10 16.35 33.86
CA ASP A 90 7.41 16.06 33.24
C ASP A 90 7.37 15.81 31.73
N ASN A 91 6.34 16.27 31.04
CA ASN A 91 6.10 16.04 29.58
C ASN A 91 6.08 14.57 29.16
N LYS A 92 5.83 13.63 30.09
CA LYS A 92 5.82 12.19 29.80
C LYS A 92 4.48 11.66 29.29
N GLY A 93 3.40 12.46 29.43
CA GLY A 93 2.05 12.03 29.04
C GLY A 93 1.48 10.89 29.87
N LYS A 94 1.85 10.80 31.20
CA LYS A 94 1.44 9.71 32.07
C LYS A 94 0.48 10.13 33.18
N TYR A 95 0.59 11.37 33.65
CA TYR A 95 -0.15 11.88 34.78
C TYR A 95 -0.51 13.36 34.61
N PHE A 96 -1.75 13.72 34.91
CA PHE A 96 -2.32 15.06 34.79
C PHE A 96 -3.08 15.39 36.08
N GLU A 97 -3.06 16.65 36.50
CA GLU A 97 -3.73 17.16 37.69
C GLU A 97 -4.64 18.32 37.31
N ASN A 98 -5.77 18.41 38.00
CA ASN A 98 -6.70 19.54 37.94
C ASN A 98 -7.08 19.94 36.50
N VAL A 99 -7.47 18.94 35.69
CA VAL A 99 -7.87 19.14 34.28
C VAL A 99 -9.28 19.70 34.24
N GLU A 100 -9.44 20.91 33.72
CA GLU A 100 -10.72 21.64 33.73
C GLU A 100 -11.59 21.26 32.52
N ILE A 101 -12.92 21.15 32.75
CA ILE A 101 -13.92 21.02 31.70
C ILE A 101 -15.11 21.92 32.03
N LEU A 102 -15.42 22.87 31.17
CA LEU A 102 -16.55 23.79 31.36
C LEU A 102 -17.91 23.05 31.41
N ALA A 103 -18.90 23.68 31.99
CA ALA A 103 -20.28 23.15 32.03
C ALA A 103 -20.79 22.82 30.63
N LYS A 104 -21.36 21.60 30.45
CA LYS A 104 -21.91 21.10 29.18
C LYS A 104 -20.88 20.96 28.04
N ASP A 105 -19.57 21.03 28.34
CA ASP A 105 -18.48 20.93 27.38
C ASP A 105 -17.76 19.58 27.45
N SER A 106 -16.68 19.44 26.71
CA SER A 106 -15.88 18.21 26.59
C SER A 106 -14.44 18.52 26.18
N LEU A 107 -13.52 17.64 26.55
CA LEU A 107 -12.14 17.67 26.10
C LEU A 107 -11.77 16.41 25.29
N TYR A 108 -10.66 16.48 24.57
CA TYR A 108 -10.06 15.36 23.88
C TYR A 108 -8.81 14.85 24.59
N ILE A 109 -8.71 13.53 24.67
CA ILE A 109 -7.48 12.83 25.05
C ILE A 109 -6.96 12.11 23.81
N PHE A 110 -5.73 12.42 23.43
CA PHE A 110 -5.00 11.75 22.35
C PHE A 110 -4.11 10.69 22.96
N ILE A 111 -4.21 9.45 22.46
CA ILE A 111 -3.58 8.28 23.07
C ILE A 111 -2.74 7.56 22.01
N GLU A 112 -1.52 7.18 22.40
CA GLU A 112 -0.60 6.39 21.58
C GLU A 112 0.05 5.32 22.47
N ALA A 113 0.51 4.22 21.86
CA ALA A 113 1.28 3.18 22.52
C ALA A 113 2.60 2.91 21.82
N THR A 114 3.62 2.48 22.57
CA THR A 114 4.83 1.85 22.05
C THR A 114 5.21 0.73 23.03
N ALA A 115 4.86 -0.50 22.69
CA ALA A 115 5.09 -1.68 23.53
C ALA A 115 5.89 -2.73 22.75
N GLY A 116 6.74 -3.47 23.46
CA GLY A 116 7.39 -4.66 22.93
C GLY A 116 6.53 -5.90 23.13
N ILE A 117 6.87 -6.98 22.45
CA ILE A 117 6.18 -8.26 22.58
C ILE A 117 6.32 -8.82 24.02
N GLU A 118 7.39 -8.50 24.70
CA GLU A 118 7.66 -8.92 26.08
C GLU A 118 6.72 -8.29 27.12
N GLU A 119 6.03 -7.21 26.75
CA GLU A 119 5.04 -6.55 27.61
C GLU A 119 3.60 -7.00 27.32
N ALA A 120 3.39 -7.71 26.21
CA ALA A 120 2.09 -8.28 25.85
C ALA A 120 1.80 -9.56 26.64
N ASP A 121 0.53 -9.90 26.77
CA ASP A 121 0.13 -11.21 27.30
C ASP A 121 0.61 -12.31 26.33
N PRO A 122 1.35 -13.32 26.78
CA PRO A 122 1.90 -14.37 25.89
C PRO A 122 0.82 -15.29 25.28
N THR A 123 -0.41 -15.22 25.75
CA THR A 123 -1.51 -16.08 25.29
C THR A 123 -2.25 -15.44 24.11
N ASP A 124 -2.50 -14.13 24.17
CA ASP A 124 -3.31 -13.39 23.17
C ASP A 124 -2.58 -12.20 22.55
N PHE A 125 -1.32 -11.96 22.96
CA PHE A 125 -0.46 -10.87 22.49
C PHE A 125 -1.04 -9.46 22.71
N LEU A 126 -1.99 -9.32 23.66
CA LEU A 126 -2.57 -8.05 24.00
C LEU A 126 -1.73 -7.33 25.05
N TYR A 127 -1.48 -6.05 24.80
CA TYR A 127 -1.01 -5.11 25.81
C TYR A 127 -2.18 -4.26 26.26
N THR A 128 -2.51 -4.32 27.56
CA THR A 128 -3.67 -3.63 28.15
C THR A 128 -3.27 -2.72 29.30
N ASP A 129 -4.01 -1.63 29.46
CA ASP A 129 -3.95 -0.71 30.59
C ASP A 129 -5.30 0.00 30.75
N LYS A 130 -5.42 0.89 31.72
CA LYS A 130 -6.59 1.75 31.92
C LYS A 130 -6.19 3.19 32.10
N ILE A 131 -7.00 4.10 31.58
CA ILE A 131 -6.96 5.50 32.00
C ILE A 131 -7.90 5.63 33.19
N LEU A 132 -7.37 6.06 34.33
CA LEU A 132 -8.10 6.32 35.56
C LEU A 132 -8.40 7.82 35.67
N PHE A 133 -9.64 8.15 35.94
CA PHE A 133 -10.14 9.51 36.17
C PHE A 133 -10.59 9.61 37.61
N ASP A 134 -10.12 10.62 38.32
CA ASP A 134 -10.34 10.79 39.75
C ASP A 134 -9.68 9.69 40.63
N SER A 135 -10.12 9.61 41.86
CA SER A 135 -9.63 8.63 42.85
C SER A 135 -10.72 8.26 43.85
N GLY A 136 -10.50 7.17 44.59
CA GLY A 136 -11.41 6.69 45.61
C GLY A 136 -12.79 6.30 45.06
N SER A 137 -13.86 6.71 45.73
CA SER A 137 -15.24 6.36 45.37
C SER A 137 -15.73 7.05 44.09
N ASN A 138 -15.05 8.08 43.59
CA ASN A 138 -15.39 8.83 42.39
C ASN A 138 -14.61 8.36 41.16
N GLN A 139 -13.70 7.39 41.35
CA GLN A 139 -12.87 6.90 40.25
C GLN A 139 -13.71 6.28 39.14
N GLN A 140 -13.43 6.68 37.92
CA GLN A 140 -13.94 6.07 36.68
C GLN A 140 -12.75 5.62 35.82
N ASP A 141 -12.95 4.68 34.94
CA ASP A 141 -11.88 4.19 34.05
C ASP A 141 -12.34 3.99 32.61
N VAL A 142 -11.36 3.97 31.72
CA VAL A 142 -11.51 3.59 30.31
C VAL A 142 -10.41 2.59 29.99
N ASP A 143 -10.81 1.45 29.43
CA ASP A 143 -9.88 0.38 29.04
C ASP A 143 -9.09 0.77 27.78
N LEU A 144 -7.81 0.37 27.74
CA LEU A 144 -6.93 0.48 26.58
C LEU A 144 -6.46 -0.90 26.15
N VAL A 145 -6.54 -1.17 24.87
CA VAL A 145 -6.16 -2.46 24.29
C VAL A 145 -5.38 -2.25 23.02
N THR A 146 -4.23 -2.90 22.89
CA THR A 146 -3.37 -2.91 21.70
C THR A 146 -2.89 -4.34 21.45
N LEU A 147 -3.01 -4.84 20.22
CA LEU A 147 -2.43 -6.12 19.83
C LEU A 147 -0.98 -5.89 19.36
N ILE A 148 -0.03 -6.61 19.93
CA ILE A 148 1.40 -6.52 19.59
C ILE A 148 1.76 -7.71 18.71
N GLN A 149 2.27 -7.45 17.51
CA GLN A 149 2.71 -8.46 16.57
C GLN A 149 4.24 -8.53 16.54
N ASP A 150 4.79 -9.71 16.79
CA ASP A 150 6.23 -9.92 16.65
C ASP A 150 6.65 -9.98 15.18
N ALA A 151 7.88 -9.55 14.86
CA ALA A 151 8.38 -9.47 13.49
C ALA A 151 9.91 -9.55 13.42
N TYR A 152 10.42 -9.91 12.24
CA TYR A 152 11.83 -9.69 11.87
C TYR A 152 11.96 -8.28 11.29
N PHE A 153 12.86 -7.47 11.83
CA PHE A 153 13.11 -6.12 11.35
C PHE A 153 14.39 -6.08 10.52
N ILE A 154 14.27 -5.65 9.27
CA ILE A 154 15.40 -5.45 8.35
C ILE A 154 15.56 -3.96 8.13
N TYR A 155 16.66 -3.39 8.60
CA TYR A 155 16.96 -1.96 8.54
C TYR A 155 18.45 -1.71 8.46
N PRO A 156 18.91 -0.58 7.86
CA PRO A 156 20.32 -0.25 7.78
C PRO A 156 20.89 0.00 9.17
N GLN A 157 22.01 -0.62 9.49
CA GLN A 157 22.73 -0.36 10.73
C GLN A 157 23.17 1.10 10.80
N ARG A 158 23.31 1.64 12.01
CA ARG A 158 23.75 3.02 12.20
C ARG A 158 24.86 3.12 13.26
N THR A 159 25.81 3.99 13.00
CA THR A 159 26.90 4.31 13.93
C THR A 159 26.76 5.77 14.35
N GLN A 160 26.80 6.04 15.64
CA GLN A 160 26.82 7.41 16.15
C GLN A 160 28.21 8.00 16.04
N ASN A 161 28.32 9.16 15.40
CA ASN A 161 29.54 9.91 15.26
C ASN A 161 29.86 10.70 16.53
N PRO A 162 31.11 11.13 16.76
CA PRO A 162 31.50 11.92 17.93
C PRO A 162 30.77 13.27 18.06
N ASP A 163 30.27 13.82 16.95
CA ASP A 163 29.48 15.06 16.90
C ASP A 163 27.99 14.86 17.21
N GLY A 164 27.57 13.61 17.52
CA GLY A 164 26.18 13.25 17.80
C GLY A 164 25.32 12.95 16.57
N THR A 165 25.86 13.09 15.37
CA THR A 165 25.18 12.67 14.13
C THR A 165 25.23 11.17 13.94
N PHE A 166 24.47 10.64 12.96
CA PHE A 166 24.50 9.20 12.62
C PHE A 166 24.95 8.99 11.18
N THR A 167 25.81 8.00 11.00
CA THR A 167 26.13 7.41 9.70
C THR A 167 25.34 6.11 9.57
N TYR A 168 24.64 5.95 8.46
CA TYR A 168 23.87 4.75 8.15
C TYR A 168 24.65 3.85 7.20
N GLU A 169 24.46 2.54 7.37
CA GLU A 169 25.02 1.52 6.49
C GLU A 169 24.54 1.71 5.04
N GLY A 170 25.37 1.29 4.08
CA GLY A 170 25.05 1.24 2.67
C GLY A 170 25.26 2.55 1.92
N LEU A 171 24.65 2.64 0.75
CA LEU A 171 24.75 3.80 -0.13
C LEU A 171 23.53 4.71 0.04
N PRO A 172 23.72 6.02 0.28
CA PRO A 172 22.62 6.95 0.39
C PRO A 172 21.86 7.06 -0.95
N LEU A 173 20.54 6.97 -0.90
CA LEU A 173 19.65 7.12 -2.04
C LEU A 173 19.01 8.51 -2.08
N SER A 174 19.24 9.35 -1.08
CA SER A 174 18.71 10.71 -0.98
C SER A 174 19.71 11.63 -0.28
N GLU A 175 19.92 12.80 -0.86
CA GLU A 175 20.74 13.86 -0.24
C GLU A 175 20.06 14.50 0.96
N THR A 176 18.73 14.49 1.00
CA THR A 176 17.93 15.15 2.04
C THR A 176 17.45 14.20 3.13
N ASN A 177 17.48 12.90 2.89
CA ASN A 177 17.09 11.88 3.86
C ASN A 177 18.22 10.84 4.03
N PRO A 178 19.17 11.05 4.97
CA PRO A 178 20.31 10.13 5.14
C PRO A 178 19.92 8.74 5.67
N LYS A 179 18.68 8.55 6.11
CA LYS A 179 18.16 7.23 6.52
C LYS A 179 17.75 6.38 5.34
N LEU A 180 17.54 7.00 4.17
CA LEU A 180 17.15 6.30 2.96
C LEU A 180 18.40 5.79 2.25
N THR A 181 18.80 4.56 2.57
CA THR A 181 19.99 3.90 2.04
C THR A 181 19.63 2.58 1.37
N SER A 182 20.47 2.14 0.42
CA SER A 182 20.53 0.74 0.00
C SER A 182 21.66 0.05 0.74
N PHE A 183 21.37 -1.10 1.35
CA PHE A 183 22.34 -1.87 2.16
C PHE A 183 22.20 -3.37 1.82
N PRO A 184 23.27 -4.16 1.90
CA PRO A 184 23.23 -5.56 1.52
C PRO A 184 22.46 -6.39 2.55
N LEU A 185 21.68 -7.38 2.08
CA LEU A 185 21.19 -8.48 2.91
C LEU A 185 22.33 -9.40 3.28
N ASP A 186 22.39 -9.86 4.53
CA ASP A 186 23.44 -10.75 5.05
C ASP A 186 22.91 -12.15 5.33
N GLU A 187 23.65 -13.19 4.90
CA GLU A 187 23.35 -14.60 5.19
C GLU A 187 23.61 -14.99 6.65
N SER A 188 24.29 -14.15 7.40
CA SER A 188 24.76 -14.40 8.77
C SER A 188 24.54 -13.23 9.72
N ASP A 189 23.46 -12.46 9.50
CA ASP A 189 23.10 -11.35 10.39
C ASP A 189 22.95 -11.85 11.84
N PRO A 190 23.57 -11.17 12.82
CA PRO A 190 23.58 -11.65 14.21
C PRO A 190 22.22 -11.63 14.90
N VAL A 191 21.23 -10.91 14.36
CA VAL A 191 19.87 -10.77 14.90
C VAL A 191 18.87 -11.63 14.11
N ASN A 192 18.88 -11.51 12.79
CA ASN A 192 17.90 -12.12 11.91
C ASN A 192 18.37 -13.48 11.32
N GLY A 193 19.66 -13.80 11.44
CA GLY A 193 20.24 -15.00 10.82
C GLY A 193 20.42 -14.82 9.30
N ASN A 194 19.82 -15.71 8.51
CA ASN A 194 19.91 -15.62 7.05
C ASN A 194 18.84 -14.67 6.48
N GLU A 195 19.23 -13.45 6.16
CA GLU A 195 18.35 -12.44 5.55
C GLU A 195 18.10 -12.66 4.06
N LEU A 196 18.73 -13.64 3.43
CA LEU A 196 18.43 -14.06 2.06
C LEU A 196 17.36 -15.17 1.99
N HIS A 197 16.71 -15.50 3.12
CA HIS A 197 15.65 -16.48 3.16
C HIS A 197 14.50 -16.00 4.07
N PHE A 198 13.41 -15.57 3.46
CA PHE A 198 12.20 -15.16 4.17
C PHE A 198 11.23 -16.33 4.28
N ASN A 199 10.92 -16.76 5.50
CA ASN A 199 9.98 -17.83 5.80
C ASN A 199 8.65 -17.26 6.35
N ASN A 200 7.71 -18.16 6.70
CA ASN A 200 6.38 -17.79 7.18
C ASN A 200 6.21 -17.83 8.71
N THR A 201 7.31 -17.90 9.48
CA THR A 201 7.21 -18.03 10.96
C THR A 201 6.81 -16.73 11.63
N LYS A 202 7.32 -15.60 11.12
CA LYS A 202 6.99 -14.25 11.54
C LYS A 202 6.99 -13.32 10.32
N PRO A 203 6.23 -12.23 10.34
CA PRO A 203 6.33 -11.22 9.29
C PRO A 203 7.70 -10.52 9.31
N TYR A 204 8.08 -9.99 8.17
CA TYR A 204 9.25 -9.15 7.98
C TYR A 204 8.81 -7.69 7.87
N VAL A 205 9.49 -6.78 8.56
CA VAL A 205 9.27 -5.33 8.46
C VAL A 205 10.54 -4.67 7.92
N ILE A 206 10.42 -4.06 6.76
CA ILE A 206 11.56 -3.54 5.99
C ILE A 206 11.60 -2.02 6.05
N TYR A 207 12.75 -1.47 6.44
CA TYR A 207 13.08 -0.05 6.41
C TYR A 207 14.21 0.21 5.40
N GLY A 208 14.03 1.21 4.54
CA GLY A 208 15.00 1.52 3.48
C GLY A 208 14.99 0.50 2.35
N PHE A 209 16.15 0.25 1.76
CA PHE A 209 16.26 -0.61 0.58
C PHE A 209 17.30 -1.72 0.80
N PRO A 210 16.95 -2.81 1.52
CA PRO A 210 17.80 -4.00 1.49
C PRO A 210 18.01 -4.45 0.05
N THR A 211 19.26 -4.78 -0.25
CA THR A 211 19.70 -5.14 -1.59
C THR A 211 20.13 -6.59 -1.61
N VAL A 212 19.57 -7.37 -2.52
CA VAL A 212 20.07 -8.73 -2.81
C VAL A 212 21.42 -8.58 -3.50
N PRO A 213 22.55 -9.01 -2.88
CA PRO A 213 23.88 -8.79 -3.44
C PRO A 213 24.12 -9.59 -4.72
N ASN A 214 25.07 -9.16 -5.54
CA ASN A 214 25.48 -9.86 -6.76
C ASN A 214 25.76 -11.35 -6.49
N ASN A 215 25.32 -12.22 -7.37
CA ASN A 215 25.44 -13.69 -7.30
C ASN A 215 24.72 -14.32 -6.09
N LYS A 216 23.75 -13.61 -5.50
CA LYS A 216 22.91 -14.11 -4.43
C LYS A 216 21.45 -14.20 -4.87
N VAL A 217 20.71 -15.03 -4.16
CA VAL A 217 19.27 -15.23 -4.38
C VAL A 217 18.54 -14.92 -3.08
N LEU A 218 17.52 -14.07 -3.16
CA LEU A 218 16.55 -13.93 -2.07
C LEU A 218 15.42 -14.95 -2.29
N GLU A 219 15.36 -15.95 -1.43
CA GLU A 219 14.28 -16.93 -1.42
C GLU A 219 13.17 -16.49 -0.46
N ILE A 220 11.93 -16.50 -0.92
CA ILE A 220 10.75 -16.14 -0.12
C ILE A 220 9.74 -17.29 -0.16
N ASP A 221 9.55 -17.94 0.98
CA ASP A 221 8.70 -19.13 1.09
C ASP A 221 7.20 -18.80 1.02
N ALA A 222 6.41 -19.83 0.71
CA ALA A 222 4.96 -19.77 0.75
C ALA A 222 4.46 -19.30 2.12
N GLY A 223 3.49 -18.39 2.12
CA GLY A 223 2.90 -17.83 3.33
C GLY A 223 3.69 -16.72 4.00
N ALA A 224 4.85 -16.33 3.48
CA ALA A 224 5.62 -15.19 4.01
C ALA A 224 4.82 -13.88 3.92
N ARG A 225 4.97 -13.04 4.93
CA ARG A 225 4.38 -11.69 5.03
C ARG A 225 5.49 -10.67 5.11
N VAL A 226 5.53 -9.75 4.17
CA VAL A 226 6.57 -8.72 4.10
C VAL A 226 5.92 -7.35 4.09
N HIS A 227 6.21 -6.57 5.13
CA HIS A 227 5.68 -5.24 5.33
C HIS A 227 6.78 -4.21 5.09
N PHE A 228 6.45 -3.15 4.41
CA PHE A 228 7.40 -2.10 4.04
C PHE A 228 7.04 -0.80 4.72
N HIS A 229 8.02 -0.17 5.35
CA HIS A 229 7.90 1.19 5.86
C HIS A 229 7.82 2.20 4.71
N ASP A 230 7.39 3.42 5.02
CA ASP A 230 7.36 4.51 4.03
C ASP A 230 8.69 4.66 3.30
N GLN A 231 8.64 4.86 1.98
CA GLN A 231 9.79 4.99 1.09
C GLN A 231 10.77 3.80 1.12
N SER A 232 10.28 2.61 1.46
CA SER A 232 11.09 1.39 1.49
C SER A 232 10.78 0.46 0.33
N GLY A 233 11.66 -0.51 0.08
CA GLY A 233 11.50 -1.51 -0.98
C GLY A 233 12.61 -2.55 -0.94
N ILE A 234 12.71 -3.39 -1.98
CA ILE A 234 13.83 -4.33 -2.16
C ILE A 234 14.51 -4.01 -3.48
N ILE A 235 15.84 -4.01 -3.49
CA ILE A 235 16.64 -3.91 -4.72
C ILE A 235 17.23 -5.28 -5.03
N VAL A 236 17.04 -5.75 -6.26
CA VAL A 236 17.75 -6.92 -6.79
C VAL A 236 18.86 -6.43 -7.68
N ALA A 237 20.11 -6.61 -7.26
CA ALA A 237 21.28 -6.08 -7.95
C ALA A 237 21.58 -6.84 -9.26
N ASN A 238 22.59 -6.36 -10.00
CA ASN A 238 23.14 -7.08 -11.14
C ASN A 238 23.59 -8.48 -10.72
N ASP A 239 23.38 -9.49 -11.57
CA ASP A 239 23.67 -10.92 -11.30
C ASP A 239 23.00 -11.49 -10.03
N ALA A 240 22.02 -10.78 -9.45
CA ALA A 240 21.23 -11.27 -8.33
C ALA A 240 19.84 -11.69 -8.78
N SER A 241 19.16 -12.47 -7.92
CA SER A 241 17.83 -13.01 -8.19
C SER A 241 16.90 -12.84 -6.99
N ILE A 242 15.58 -12.79 -7.27
CA ILE A 242 14.53 -12.94 -6.27
C ILE A 242 13.58 -14.06 -6.69
N HIS A 243 13.34 -15.01 -5.78
CA HIS A 243 12.41 -16.11 -5.96
C HIS A 243 11.28 -16.01 -4.93
N VAL A 244 10.09 -15.64 -5.37
CA VAL A 244 8.88 -15.64 -4.55
C VAL A 244 8.12 -16.92 -4.82
N ASN A 245 8.07 -17.82 -3.83
CA ASN A 245 7.61 -19.19 -3.96
C ASN A 245 6.25 -19.43 -3.28
N GLY A 246 5.29 -18.51 -3.43
CA GLY A 246 3.93 -18.71 -2.94
C GLY A 246 3.24 -19.91 -3.57
N THR A 247 2.24 -20.43 -2.88
CA THR A 247 1.36 -21.51 -3.38
C THR A 247 -0.11 -21.13 -3.23
N PRO A 248 -1.03 -21.78 -3.93
CA PRO A 248 -2.45 -21.46 -3.82
C PRO A 248 -2.96 -21.58 -2.39
N SER A 249 -3.78 -20.62 -1.97
CA SER A 249 -4.46 -20.61 -0.68
C SER A 249 -5.87 -21.18 -0.80
N THR A 250 -6.38 -21.76 0.28
CA THR A 250 -7.73 -22.33 0.33
C THR A 250 -8.71 -21.45 1.07
N THR A 251 -8.23 -20.47 1.82
CA THR A 251 -9.05 -19.54 2.61
C THR A 251 -8.85 -18.07 2.19
N ALA A 252 -9.75 -17.22 2.63
CA ALA A 252 -9.66 -15.77 2.41
C ALA A 252 -8.48 -15.11 3.16
N ALA A 253 -7.83 -15.82 4.08
CA ALA A 253 -6.63 -15.36 4.78
C ALA A 253 -5.37 -15.43 3.91
N LEU A 254 -5.45 -16.06 2.72
CA LEU A 254 -4.34 -16.20 1.77
C LEU A 254 -3.10 -16.82 2.44
N GLU A 255 -3.32 -17.89 3.21
CA GLU A 255 -2.35 -18.50 4.13
C GLU A 255 -1.06 -18.98 3.47
N ASN A 256 -1.13 -19.34 2.18
CA ASN A 256 -0.01 -19.90 1.42
C ASN A 256 0.55 -18.90 0.37
N GLU A 257 -0.18 -17.84 0.05
CA GLU A 257 0.33 -16.80 -0.82
C GLU A 257 1.36 -15.93 -0.08
N VAL A 258 2.31 -15.40 -0.82
CA VAL A 258 3.19 -14.34 -0.29
C VAL A 258 2.46 -13.01 -0.39
N ILE A 259 2.55 -12.17 0.65
CA ILE A 259 1.94 -10.84 0.64
C ILE A 259 3.00 -9.77 0.91
N PHE A 260 3.05 -8.76 0.01
CA PHE A 260 3.85 -7.55 0.14
C PHE A 260 2.91 -6.36 0.32
N GLU A 261 3.01 -5.66 1.45
CA GLU A 261 2.15 -4.51 1.77
C GLU A 261 2.85 -3.50 2.68
N GLY A 262 2.21 -2.36 2.97
CA GLY A 262 2.74 -1.39 3.93
C GLY A 262 2.74 -1.91 5.37
N ASP A 263 3.54 -1.30 6.23
CA ASP A 263 3.67 -1.65 7.65
C ASP A 263 2.57 -1.02 8.54
N ARG A 264 1.65 -0.26 7.94
CA ARG A 264 0.50 0.33 8.61
C ARG A 264 -0.64 -0.68 8.67
N LEU A 265 -0.79 -1.32 9.85
CA LEU A 265 -1.76 -2.42 10.05
C LEU A 265 -3.18 -1.93 10.39
N GLU A 266 -3.37 -0.63 10.60
CA GLU A 266 -4.67 -0.05 10.92
C GLU A 266 -5.65 -0.20 9.73
N PRO A 267 -6.91 -0.56 9.96
CA PRO A 267 -7.89 -0.78 8.88
C PRO A 267 -8.05 0.41 7.91
N GLY A 268 -7.83 1.63 8.39
CA GLY A 268 -7.88 2.85 7.56
C GLY A 268 -6.78 2.93 6.50
N PHE A 269 -5.71 2.15 6.63
CA PHE A 269 -4.59 2.10 5.69
C PHE A 269 -4.63 0.90 4.74
N ALA A 270 -5.54 -0.06 4.95
CA ALA A 270 -5.61 -1.30 4.17
C ALA A 270 -5.70 -1.11 2.66
N GLU A 271 -6.27 0.02 2.21
CA GLU A 271 -6.49 0.34 0.78
C GLU A 271 -5.85 1.68 0.38
N VAL A 272 -4.89 2.22 1.15
CA VAL A 272 -4.22 3.49 0.83
C VAL A 272 -3.01 3.22 -0.07
N PRO A 273 -2.99 3.76 -1.30
CA PRO A 273 -1.87 3.52 -2.23
C PRO A 273 -0.64 4.36 -1.87
N GLY A 274 0.54 3.88 -2.24
CA GLY A 274 1.80 4.62 -2.11
C GLY A 274 2.38 4.62 -0.70
N GLN A 275 2.10 3.61 0.11
CA GLN A 275 2.66 3.46 1.46
C GLN A 275 4.14 3.08 1.45
N TRP A 276 4.61 2.45 0.40
CA TRP A 276 5.99 2.04 0.19
C TRP A 276 6.38 2.16 -1.28
N PHE A 277 7.65 1.97 -1.61
CA PHE A 277 8.11 2.31 -2.95
C PHE A 277 7.90 1.16 -3.95
N SER A 278 8.81 0.15 -3.98
CA SER A 278 8.79 -0.87 -5.04
C SER A 278 9.70 -2.06 -4.74
N ILE A 279 9.48 -3.16 -5.45
CA ILE A 279 10.50 -4.18 -5.72
C ILE A 279 11.19 -3.78 -7.02
N ILE A 280 12.51 -3.54 -6.95
CA ILE A 280 13.31 -3.01 -8.06
C ILE A 280 14.23 -4.10 -8.59
N LEU A 281 13.98 -4.53 -9.81
CA LEU A 281 14.90 -5.38 -10.55
C LEU A 281 15.82 -4.45 -11.36
N THR A 282 17.07 -4.33 -10.93
CA THR A 282 18.02 -3.42 -11.59
C THR A 282 18.54 -4.01 -12.92
N ASP A 283 19.24 -3.18 -13.67
CA ASP A 283 19.94 -3.60 -14.87
C ASP A 283 20.84 -4.81 -14.58
N GLY A 284 20.69 -5.87 -15.37
CA GLY A 284 21.44 -7.12 -15.24
C GLY A 284 20.98 -8.06 -14.12
N SER A 285 19.89 -7.77 -13.39
CA SER A 285 19.29 -8.77 -12.49
C SER A 285 18.78 -9.98 -13.29
N THR A 286 18.90 -11.19 -12.72
CA THR A 286 18.75 -12.44 -13.45
C THR A 286 17.81 -13.43 -12.78
N ASP A 287 17.18 -14.35 -13.55
CA ASP A 287 16.38 -15.46 -13.06
C ASP A 287 15.34 -15.07 -11.98
N ASN A 288 14.68 -13.93 -12.16
CA ASN A 288 13.68 -13.44 -11.21
C ASN A 288 12.34 -14.17 -11.41
N ARG A 289 11.73 -14.62 -10.29
CA ARG A 289 10.48 -15.39 -10.30
C ARG A 289 9.51 -14.90 -9.24
N PHE A 290 8.26 -14.69 -9.65
CA PHE A 290 7.16 -14.28 -8.76
C PHE A 290 5.98 -15.24 -8.96
N LYS A 291 5.63 -16.00 -7.92
CA LYS A 291 4.55 -16.97 -7.97
C LYS A 291 3.64 -16.86 -6.77
N ASN A 292 2.33 -16.84 -7.02
CA ASN A 292 1.28 -16.69 -5.99
C ASN A 292 1.64 -15.58 -4.99
N LEU A 293 1.80 -14.38 -5.54
CA LEU A 293 2.19 -13.16 -4.81
C LEU A 293 1.06 -12.14 -4.89
N THR A 294 0.75 -11.52 -3.77
CA THR A 294 -0.10 -10.33 -3.70
C THR A 294 0.73 -9.12 -3.28
N ILE A 295 0.76 -8.09 -4.12
CA ILE A 295 1.40 -6.78 -3.85
C ILE A 295 0.31 -5.75 -3.63
N LYS A 296 0.36 -5.02 -2.50
CA LYS A 296 -0.62 -3.98 -2.18
C LYS A 296 0.04 -2.67 -1.78
N ASN A 297 -0.62 -1.56 -2.14
CA ASN A 297 -0.38 -0.24 -1.58
C ASN A 297 1.01 0.34 -1.88
N SER A 298 1.69 -0.12 -2.93
CA SER A 298 3.01 0.39 -3.35
C SER A 298 2.91 1.70 -4.14
N THR A 299 4.03 2.35 -4.37
CA THR A 299 4.15 3.38 -5.42
C THR A 299 4.21 2.73 -6.80
N VAL A 300 5.09 1.76 -6.98
CA VAL A 300 5.15 0.86 -8.14
C VAL A 300 5.26 -0.56 -7.62
N GLY A 301 4.39 -1.48 -8.05
CA GLY A 301 4.46 -2.86 -7.57
C GLY A 301 5.78 -3.53 -7.92
N LEU A 302 6.07 -3.67 -9.22
CA LEU A 302 7.35 -4.16 -9.74
C LEU A 302 7.95 -3.14 -10.69
N PHE A 303 9.16 -2.69 -10.40
CA PHE A 303 9.95 -1.84 -11.27
C PHE A 303 11.10 -2.64 -11.90
N ILE A 304 11.02 -2.88 -13.21
CA ILE A 304 11.93 -3.76 -13.95
C ILE A 304 12.74 -2.91 -14.93
N GLN A 305 14.06 -2.93 -14.78
CA GLN A 305 14.99 -2.19 -15.64
C GLN A 305 15.92 -3.19 -16.35
N ASN A 306 15.92 -3.18 -17.68
CA ASN A 306 16.89 -3.83 -18.56
C ASN A 306 17.54 -5.10 -17.94
N ASN A 307 16.72 -6.05 -17.50
CA ASN A 307 17.22 -7.31 -16.95
C ASN A 307 18.13 -8.02 -17.95
N ASP A 308 19.07 -8.82 -17.52
CA ASP A 308 20.21 -9.36 -18.27
C ASP A 308 19.89 -10.20 -19.51
N GLY A 309 18.63 -10.27 -19.89
CA GLY A 309 18.14 -11.11 -20.97
C GLY A 309 17.51 -12.41 -20.48
N THR A 310 17.62 -12.77 -19.22
CA THR A 310 16.77 -13.81 -18.63
C THR A 310 15.35 -13.28 -18.51
N THR A 311 14.39 -14.19 -18.61
CA THR A 311 12.98 -13.80 -18.54
C THR A 311 12.54 -13.72 -17.09
N VAL A 312 11.93 -12.60 -16.70
CA VAL A 312 11.21 -12.48 -15.42
C VAL A 312 9.92 -13.29 -15.53
N GLU A 313 9.81 -14.35 -14.75
CA GLU A 313 8.60 -15.18 -14.72
C GLU A 313 7.64 -14.65 -13.65
N ILE A 314 6.41 -14.31 -14.05
CA ILE A 314 5.36 -13.82 -13.16
C ILE A 314 4.11 -14.68 -13.35
N GLU A 315 3.73 -15.44 -12.32
CA GLU A 315 2.61 -16.38 -12.37
C GLU A 315 1.67 -16.19 -11.17
N ASN A 316 0.36 -16.22 -11.41
CA ASN A 316 -0.67 -16.12 -10.36
C ASN A 316 -0.43 -14.95 -9.39
N THR A 317 -0.05 -13.78 -9.93
CA THR A 317 0.36 -12.62 -9.14
C THR A 317 -0.69 -11.53 -9.23
N GLN A 318 -1.04 -10.96 -8.08
CA GLN A 318 -2.03 -9.90 -7.94
C GLN A 318 -1.34 -8.60 -7.48
N ILE A 319 -1.65 -7.46 -8.13
CA ILE A 319 -1.07 -6.15 -7.77
C ILE A 319 -2.21 -5.13 -7.67
N TYR A 320 -2.37 -4.53 -6.48
CA TYR A 320 -3.47 -3.62 -6.19
C TYR A 320 -3.02 -2.32 -5.54
N ASN A 321 -3.76 -1.23 -5.84
CA ASN A 321 -3.61 0.06 -5.18
C ASN A 321 -2.20 0.65 -5.29
N SER A 322 -1.58 0.60 -6.46
CA SER A 322 -0.30 1.27 -6.71
C SER A 322 -0.51 2.74 -7.06
N SER A 323 0.15 3.69 -6.37
CA SER A 323 -0.07 5.11 -6.62
C SER A 323 0.41 5.59 -7.99
N VAL A 324 1.33 4.85 -8.63
CA VAL A 324 1.83 5.13 -9.98
C VAL A 324 1.53 3.98 -10.94
N ALA A 325 2.14 2.81 -10.76
CA ALA A 325 1.97 1.69 -11.67
C ALA A 325 1.97 0.33 -10.96
N GLY A 326 1.19 -0.62 -11.48
CA GLY A 326 1.28 -2.00 -11.02
C GLY A 326 2.62 -2.63 -11.41
N ILE A 327 2.93 -2.65 -12.70
CA ILE A 327 4.24 -3.03 -13.25
C ILE A 327 4.73 -1.90 -14.13
N LEU A 328 5.95 -1.42 -13.88
CA LEU A 328 6.67 -0.50 -14.74
C LEU A 328 7.94 -1.19 -15.25
N ALA A 329 7.96 -1.52 -16.54
CA ALA A 329 9.11 -2.12 -17.21
C ALA A 329 9.74 -1.13 -18.19
N ARG A 330 11.07 -1.00 -18.13
CA ARG A 330 11.90 -0.28 -19.09
C ARG A 330 12.90 -1.25 -19.70
N THR A 331 12.77 -1.52 -21.00
CA THR A 331 13.59 -2.51 -21.69
C THR A 331 13.58 -3.88 -20.99
N GLY A 332 12.41 -4.25 -20.43
CA GLY A 332 12.25 -5.49 -19.64
C GLY A 332 12.07 -6.71 -20.54
N LYS A 333 12.26 -7.90 -19.96
CA LYS A 333 11.93 -9.18 -20.55
C LYS A 333 11.06 -9.97 -19.59
N ILE A 334 9.76 -10.08 -19.89
CA ILE A 334 8.74 -10.61 -18.97
C ILE A 334 7.92 -11.70 -19.65
N ASN A 335 7.68 -12.80 -18.95
CA ASN A 335 6.67 -13.80 -19.25
C ASN A 335 5.64 -13.84 -18.10
N GLY A 336 4.44 -13.35 -18.39
CA GLY A 336 3.37 -13.20 -17.42
C GLY A 336 2.20 -14.15 -17.68
N LYS A 337 1.74 -14.85 -16.63
CA LYS A 337 0.60 -15.76 -16.67
C LYS A 337 -0.32 -15.51 -15.48
N ASN A 338 -1.62 -15.43 -15.73
CA ASN A 338 -2.63 -15.23 -14.68
C ASN A 338 -2.32 -14.00 -13.78
N ILE A 339 -1.77 -12.92 -14.36
CA ILE A 339 -1.51 -11.68 -13.62
C ILE A 339 -2.81 -10.89 -13.51
N VAL A 340 -3.07 -10.36 -12.32
CA VAL A 340 -4.20 -9.47 -12.04
C VAL A 340 -3.69 -8.13 -11.54
N ILE A 341 -3.99 -7.05 -12.22
CA ILE A 341 -3.63 -5.69 -11.76
C ILE A 341 -4.87 -4.82 -11.74
N ASN A 342 -5.06 -4.05 -10.65
CA ASN A 342 -6.15 -3.09 -10.54
C ASN A 342 -5.76 -1.87 -9.68
N LYS A 343 -6.45 -0.75 -9.91
CA LYS A 343 -6.30 0.49 -9.13
C LYS A 343 -4.87 1.03 -9.11
N ALA A 344 -4.33 1.33 -10.28
CA ALA A 344 -3.08 2.05 -10.42
C ALA A 344 -3.34 3.52 -10.79
N GLY A 345 -2.62 4.45 -10.15
CA GLY A 345 -2.80 5.89 -10.35
C GLY A 345 -2.52 6.36 -11.78
N GLN A 346 -1.64 5.65 -12.49
CA GLN A 346 -1.38 5.87 -13.90
C GLN A 346 -1.63 4.60 -14.72
N TYR A 347 -0.76 3.61 -14.66
CA TYR A 347 -0.80 2.42 -15.49
C TYR A 347 -0.96 1.15 -14.65
N ALA A 348 -1.87 0.26 -15.03
CA ALA A 348 -1.81 -1.10 -14.52
C ALA A 348 -0.49 -1.78 -14.98
N LEU A 349 -0.18 -1.68 -16.29
CA LEU A 349 1.04 -2.20 -16.89
C LEU A 349 1.66 -1.15 -17.81
N ALA A 350 2.93 -0.84 -17.60
CA ALA A 350 3.72 0.02 -18.48
C ALA A 350 4.93 -0.75 -19.04
N CYS A 351 4.86 -1.11 -20.31
CA CYS A 351 5.98 -1.67 -21.10
C CYS A 351 6.61 -0.53 -21.88
N THR A 352 7.67 0.09 -21.35
CA THR A 352 8.25 1.31 -21.90
C THR A 352 9.70 1.11 -22.33
N LEU A 353 10.14 1.97 -23.26
CA LEU A 353 11.51 1.95 -23.78
C LEU A 353 11.89 0.57 -24.38
N GLY A 354 11.01 -0.01 -25.18
CA GLY A 354 11.23 -1.31 -25.82
C GLY A 354 11.14 -2.51 -24.88
N GLY A 355 11.77 -3.62 -25.28
CA GLY A 355 11.80 -4.85 -24.49
C GLY A 355 11.12 -6.04 -25.17
N ASN A 356 10.87 -7.12 -24.40
CA ASN A 356 10.26 -8.35 -24.88
C ASN A 356 9.25 -8.88 -23.84
N TYR A 357 7.98 -8.87 -24.19
CA TYR A 357 6.88 -9.14 -23.28
C TYR A 357 5.94 -10.20 -23.82
N ASN A 358 5.54 -11.15 -22.97
CA ASN A 358 4.52 -12.14 -23.27
C ASN A 358 3.56 -12.27 -22.10
N PHE A 359 2.27 -11.98 -22.33
CA PHE A 359 1.22 -12.06 -21.30
C PHE A 359 0.08 -12.96 -21.77
N ASN A 360 -0.22 -13.99 -21.00
CA ASN A 360 -1.28 -14.94 -21.30
C ASN A 360 -2.23 -15.11 -20.12
N HIS A 361 -3.54 -15.06 -20.38
CA HIS A 361 -4.59 -15.13 -19.37
C HIS A 361 -4.43 -14.09 -18.26
N CYS A 362 -4.10 -12.85 -18.61
CA CYS A 362 -3.93 -11.75 -17.64
C CYS A 362 -5.17 -10.82 -17.61
N THR A 363 -5.37 -10.16 -16.49
CA THR A 363 -6.39 -9.12 -16.30
C THR A 363 -5.72 -7.82 -15.87
N PHE A 364 -5.51 -6.93 -16.83
CA PHE A 364 -5.00 -5.57 -16.61
C PHE A 364 -6.18 -4.61 -16.55
N ALA A 365 -6.73 -4.45 -15.35
CA ALA A 365 -7.84 -3.53 -15.11
C ALA A 365 -7.36 -2.25 -14.41
N ASN A 366 -8.08 -1.14 -14.59
CA ASN A 366 -7.76 0.07 -13.85
C ASN A 366 -9.02 0.84 -13.45
N TYR A 367 -9.54 0.49 -12.27
CA TYR A 367 -10.66 1.16 -11.60
C TYR A 367 -10.17 2.11 -10.51
N TRP A 368 -9.15 2.94 -10.85
CA TRP A 368 -8.59 3.91 -9.93
C TRP A 368 -9.64 4.87 -9.40
N SER A 369 -9.65 5.08 -8.10
CA SER A 369 -10.58 5.96 -7.38
C SER A 369 -9.89 7.03 -6.52
N GLY A 370 -8.55 7.05 -6.47
CA GLY A 370 -7.77 8.00 -5.68
C GLY A 370 -7.58 9.37 -6.33
N GLY A 371 -8.26 9.65 -7.44
CA GLY A 371 -8.17 10.91 -8.17
C GLY A 371 -8.45 10.74 -9.66
N SER A 372 -8.18 11.78 -10.46
CA SER A 372 -8.34 11.74 -11.92
C SER A 372 -7.19 10.97 -12.58
N ARG A 373 -7.50 10.04 -13.47
CA ARG A 373 -6.56 9.31 -14.32
C ARG A 373 -6.81 9.64 -15.79
N SER A 374 -5.78 10.07 -16.50
CA SER A 374 -5.84 10.35 -17.95
C SER A 374 -5.09 9.33 -18.81
N THR A 375 -4.33 8.44 -18.20
CA THR A 375 -3.52 7.41 -18.87
C THR A 375 -4.32 6.13 -19.14
N PRO A 376 -3.97 5.31 -20.13
CA PRO A 376 -4.56 3.99 -20.34
C PRO A 376 -4.13 3.00 -19.25
N ALA A 377 -4.86 1.90 -19.09
CA ALA A 377 -4.46 0.81 -18.19
C ALA A 377 -3.13 0.17 -18.64
N VAL A 378 -2.97 -0.03 -19.93
CA VAL A 378 -1.75 -0.61 -20.54
C VAL A 378 -1.13 0.39 -21.50
N ILE A 379 0.17 0.67 -21.33
CA ILE A 379 0.99 1.43 -22.27
C ILE A 379 2.10 0.56 -22.85
N ILE A 380 2.29 0.61 -24.17
CA ILE A 380 3.38 -0.08 -24.88
C ILE A 380 4.16 0.98 -25.66
N SER A 381 5.45 1.10 -25.40
CA SER A 381 6.29 2.13 -26.00
C SER A 381 7.72 1.66 -26.27
N ASN A 382 8.32 2.12 -27.35
CA ASN A 382 9.74 1.95 -27.62
C ASN A 382 10.56 3.24 -27.42
N THR A 383 9.95 4.27 -26.83
CA THR A 383 10.56 5.56 -26.53
C THR A 383 9.98 6.15 -25.23
N LEU A 384 10.70 7.03 -24.55
CA LEU A 384 10.19 7.81 -23.42
C LEU A 384 9.68 9.20 -23.85
N ASN A 385 9.97 9.63 -25.07
CA ASN A 385 9.62 10.96 -25.61
C ASN A 385 10.13 12.13 -24.74
N ASP A 386 11.21 11.93 -24.01
CA ASP A 386 11.84 12.93 -23.13
C ASP A 386 12.90 13.78 -23.85
N GLY A 387 13.18 13.47 -25.12
CA GLY A 387 14.20 14.12 -25.94
C GLY A 387 15.65 13.84 -25.52
N GLN A 388 15.85 12.98 -24.53
CA GLN A 388 17.17 12.64 -23.98
C GLN A 388 17.50 11.16 -24.10
N THR A 389 16.53 10.30 -23.83
CA THR A 389 16.70 8.85 -23.85
C THR A 389 16.51 8.32 -25.27
N ALA A 390 17.53 7.63 -25.80
CA ALA A 390 17.43 6.99 -27.10
C ALA A 390 16.34 5.91 -27.12
N PRO A 391 15.56 5.79 -28.21
CA PRO A 391 14.56 4.73 -28.34
C PRO A 391 15.24 3.35 -28.43
N VAL A 392 14.56 2.32 -27.93
CA VAL A 392 15.05 0.93 -27.88
C VAL A 392 14.05 0.02 -28.58
N ASN A 393 14.53 -1.03 -29.23
CA ASN A 393 13.69 -2.00 -29.91
C ASN A 393 12.65 -2.60 -28.96
N LEU A 394 11.38 -2.54 -29.38
CA LEU A 394 10.35 -3.41 -28.86
C LEU A 394 10.38 -4.70 -29.71
N ASP A 395 11.07 -5.72 -29.21
CA ASP A 395 11.23 -6.98 -29.92
C ASP A 395 9.92 -7.74 -30.01
N ASN A 396 9.14 -7.70 -28.92
CA ASN A 396 7.82 -8.30 -28.84
C ASN A 396 7.00 -7.71 -27.68
N ALA A 397 5.68 -7.56 -27.87
CA ALA A 397 4.70 -7.36 -26.81
C ALA A 397 3.42 -8.13 -27.16
N THR A 398 3.36 -9.38 -26.74
CA THR A 398 2.22 -10.27 -27.02
C THR A 398 1.27 -10.34 -25.85
N PHE A 399 -0.03 -10.13 -26.12
CA PHE A 399 -1.13 -10.30 -25.18
C PHE A 399 -2.12 -11.31 -25.75
N THR A 400 -2.37 -12.39 -25.03
CA THR A 400 -3.30 -13.44 -25.44
C THR A 400 -4.24 -13.81 -24.30
N ASN A 401 -5.49 -14.19 -24.62
CA ASN A 401 -6.50 -14.62 -23.66
C ASN A 401 -6.71 -13.65 -22.50
N SER A 402 -6.51 -12.35 -22.71
CA SER A 402 -6.39 -11.37 -21.63
C SER A 402 -7.53 -10.35 -21.64
N ILE A 403 -7.70 -9.65 -20.52
CA ILE A 403 -8.64 -8.55 -20.37
C ILE A 403 -7.84 -7.26 -20.14
N ILE A 404 -8.10 -6.22 -20.95
CA ILE A 404 -7.56 -4.86 -20.77
C ILE A 404 -8.75 -3.91 -20.64
N TYR A 405 -9.04 -3.46 -19.42
CA TYR A 405 -10.29 -2.76 -19.12
C TYR A 405 -10.11 -1.70 -18.03
N GLY A 406 -11.09 -0.81 -17.87
CA GLY A 406 -11.07 0.19 -16.83
C GLY A 406 -12.11 1.28 -17.00
N THR A 407 -11.91 2.39 -16.32
CA THR A 407 -12.83 3.53 -16.30
C THR A 407 -12.64 4.49 -17.47
N ASN A 408 -11.47 4.51 -18.11
CA ASN A 408 -11.23 5.38 -19.25
C ASN A 408 -11.84 4.83 -20.54
N SER A 409 -12.10 5.72 -21.48
CA SER A 409 -12.63 5.36 -22.80
C SER A 409 -11.65 4.49 -23.61
N ILE A 410 -10.34 4.69 -23.40
CA ILE A 410 -9.26 3.99 -24.08
C ILE A 410 -8.28 3.47 -23.03
N GLU A 411 -8.13 2.15 -22.94
CA GLU A 411 -7.29 1.50 -21.95
C GLU A 411 -6.04 0.82 -22.53
N VAL A 412 -5.76 1.00 -23.82
CA VAL A 412 -4.51 0.60 -24.48
C VAL A 412 -3.90 1.81 -25.17
N GLY A 413 -2.66 2.14 -24.82
CA GLY A 413 -1.86 3.19 -25.47
C GLY A 413 -0.66 2.58 -26.20
N LEU A 414 -0.39 3.07 -27.42
CA LEU A 414 0.76 2.67 -28.24
C LEU A 414 1.58 3.93 -28.55
N VAL A 415 2.86 3.93 -28.17
CA VAL A 415 3.78 5.04 -28.44
C VAL A 415 5.00 4.51 -29.18
N LYS A 416 5.01 4.77 -30.50
CA LYS A 416 6.07 4.34 -31.40
C LYS A 416 6.97 5.51 -31.76
N ASP A 417 8.28 5.30 -31.65
CA ASP A 417 9.27 6.27 -32.13
C ASP A 417 9.20 6.48 -33.64
N SER A 418 9.54 7.66 -34.10
CA SER A 418 9.54 8.03 -35.53
C SER A 418 10.68 7.36 -36.32
N ASN A 419 11.75 6.92 -35.67
CA ASN A 419 12.85 6.20 -36.30
C ASN A 419 12.42 4.80 -36.70
N THR A 420 12.24 4.57 -38.00
CA THR A 420 11.81 3.29 -38.55
C THR A 420 12.82 2.15 -38.43
N SER A 421 14.08 2.47 -38.09
CA SER A 421 15.11 1.45 -37.81
C SER A 421 14.93 0.80 -36.45
N ILE A 422 14.14 1.40 -35.56
CA ILE A 422 13.82 0.85 -34.25
C ILE A 422 12.53 0.06 -34.32
N THR A 423 12.59 -1.21 -33.99
CA THR A 423 11.43 -2.11 -34.09
C THR A 423 10.34 -1.76 -33.10
N PHE A 424 9.09 -2.00 -33.49
CA PHE A 424 7.91 -1.86 -32.66
C PHE A 424 6.96 -3.02 -32.95
N ASN A 425 7.29 -4.20 -32.40
CA ASN A 425 6.55 -5.43 -32.62
C ASN A 425 5.60 -5.71 -31.46
N PHE A 426 4.31 -5.82 -31.77
CA PHE A 426 3.31 -6.21 -30.78
C PHE A 426 2.21 -7.06 -31.43
N ASP A 427 1.55 -7.88 -30.61
CA ASP A 427 0.38 -8.64 -31.02
C ASP A 427 -0.62 -8.75 -29.87
N ILE A 428 -1.85 -8.31 -30.10
CA ILE A 428 -2.94 -8.38 -29.13
C ILE A 428 -4.06 -9.21 -29.77
N ASN A 429 -4.26 -10.43 -29.27
CA ASN A 429 -5.19 -11.37 -29.84
C ASN A 429 -5.97 -12.14 -28.75
N TYR A 430 -7.20 -12.55 -29.06
CA TYR A 430 -8.10 -13.18 -28.08
C TYR A 430 -8.19 -12.37 -26.79
N CYS A 431 -8.40 -11.06 -26.88
CA CYS A 431 -8.50 -10.17 -25.73
C CYS A 431 -9.84 -9.42 -25.69
N LEU A 432 -10.32 -9.12 -24.48
CA LEU A 432 -11.33 -8.08 -24.28
C LEU A 432 -10.62 -6.75 -24.03
N ILE A 433 -10.94 -5.73 -24.83
CA ILE A 433 -10.26 -4.43 -24.81
C ILE A 433 -11.27 -3.30 -24.68
N ARG A 434 -11.13 -2.44 -23.67
CA ARG A 434 -11.86 -1.17 -23.59
C ARG A 434 -11.21 -0.15 -24.52
N PHE A 435 -11.89 0.16 -25.65
CA PHE A 435 -11.39 1.11 -26.65
C PHE A 435 -12.54 1.84 -27.34
N SER A 436 -12.80 3.06 -26.94
CA SER A 436 -13.88 3.90 -27.45
C SER A 436 -13.34 5.19 -28.04
N ASP A 437 -13.00 5.14 -29.32
CA ASP A 437 -12.43 6.24 -30.12
C ASP A 437 -13.55 7.01 -30.85
N LEU A 438 -14.26 7.88 -30.15
CA LEU A 438 -15.40 8.63 -30.69
C LEU A 438 -15.01 9.58 -31.83
N ASN A 439 -13.83 10.16 -31.74
CA ASN A 439 -13.34 11.16 -32.70
C ASN A 439 -12.54 10.54 -33.86
N ASN A 440 -12.46 9.22 -33.90
CA ASN A 440 -11.69 8.46 -34.87
C ASN A 440 -10.22 8.96 -35.01
N GLN A 441 -9.58 9.22 -33.88
CA GLN A 441 -8.20 9.73 -33.79
C GLN A 441 -7.16 8.64 -34.06
N PHE A 442 -7.50 7.38 -33.72
CA PHE A 442 -6.61 6.23 -33.82
C PHE A 442 -6.91 5.46 -35.11
N THR A 443 -6.14 5.75 -36.16
CA THR A 443 -6.33 5.19 -37.49
C THR A 443 -5.07 4.47 -37.97
N GLY A 444 -5.23 3.69 -39.03
CA GLY A 444 -4.14 2.95 -39.69
C GLY A 444 -3.90 1.55 -39.12
N PRO A 445 -3.00 0.76 -39.74
CA PRO A 445 -2.82 -0.68 -39.49
C PRO A 445 -2.40 -0.99 -38.02
N MET A 446 -1.75 -0.05 -37.37
CA MET A 446 -1.36 -0.20 -35.95
C MET A 446 -2.57 -0.42 -35.01
N TYR A 447 -3.77 0.03 -35.41
CA TYR A 447 -4.99 -0.10 -34.64
C TYR A 447 -5.98 -1.15 -35.16
N ASP A 448 -5.56 -2.01 -36.11
CA ASP A 448 -6.41 -3.06 -36.66
C ASP A 448 -6.93 -4.03 -35.58
N PHE A 449 -6.15 -4.25 -34.54
CA PHE A 449 -6.55 -5.11 -33.41
C PHE A 449 -7.83 -4.63 -32.69
N VAL A 450 -8.22 -3.37 -32.83
CA VAL A 450 -9.46 -2.78 -32.27
C VAL A 450 -10.41 -2.23 -33.35
N LYS A 451 -9.93 -1.86 -34.54
CA LYS A 451 -10.78 -1.37 -35.65
C LYS A 451 -11.33 -2.53 -36.50
N ASN A 452 -10.57 -3.62 -36.63
CA ASN A 452 -10.98 -4.88 -37.25
C ASN A 452 -10.76 -6.05 -36.27
N PRO A 453 -11.45 -6.05 -35.13
CA PRO A 453 -11.13 -6.95 -34.00
C PRO A 453 -11.27 -8.44 -34.37
N ALA A 454 -12.14 -8.79 -35.33
CA ALA A 454 -12.31 -10.16 -35.77
C ALA A 454 -11.03 -10.77 -36.38
N SER A 455 -10.15 -9.95 -36.97
CA SER A 455 -8.87 -10.42 -37.54
C SER A 455 -7.89 -10.95 -36.46
N LYS A 456 -8.10 -10.58 -35.22
CA LYS A 456 -7.32 -10.98 -34.03
C LYS A 456 -8.15 -11.74 -32.98
N ASN A 457 -9.41 -12.09 -33.30
CA ASN A 457 -10.36 -12.68 -32.37
C ASN A 457 -10.57 -11.85 -31.09
N ASN A 458 -10.42 -10.53 -31.18
CA ASN A 458 -10.61 -9.62 -30.06
C ASN A 458 -12.09 -9.24 -29.89
N ILE A 459 -12.44 -8.87 -28.66
CA ILE A 459 -13.71 -8.27 -28.29
C ILE A 459 -13.43 -6.83 -27.89
N VAL A 460 -14.06 -5.87 -28.58
CA VAL A 460 -13.90 -4.45 -28.25
C VAL A 460 -15.13 -3.96 -27.49
N SER A 461 -14.89 -3.31 -26.37
CA SER A 461 -15.91 -2.59 -25.60
C SER A 461 -15.82 -1.10 -25.87
N ASN A 462 -16.89 -0.51 -26.41
CA ASN A 462 -16.99 0.91 -26.73
C ASN A 462 -18.38 1.46 -26.35
N PHE A 463 -18.69 2.71 -26.68
CA PHE A 463 -19.98 3.33 -26.36
C PHE A 463 -21.16 2.73 -27.14
N GLN A 464 -20.91 2.16 -28.31
CA GLN A 464 -21.97 1.55 -29.15
C GLN A 464 -22.20 0.09 -28.76
N THR A 465 -21.11 -0.62 -28.42
CA THR A 465 -21.15 -2.04 -28.04
C THR A 465 -20.42 -2.19 -26.71
N LEU A 466 -21.21 -2.17 -25.64
CA LEU A 466 -20.67 -2.34 -24.29
C LEU A 466 -20.48 -3.83 -23.99
N ASN A 467 -19.29 -4.34 -24.29
CA ASN A 467 -18.86 -5.65 -23.84
C ASN A 467 -18.26 -5.51 -22.45
N ASP A 468 -18.95 -6.02 -21.45
CA ASP A 468 -18.60 -5.85 -20.03
C ASP A 468 -17.98 -7.16 -19.49
N PRO A 469 -16.81 -7.11 -18.85
CA PRO A 469 -16.22 -8.29 -18.21
C PRO A 469 -17.03 -8.81 -17.02
N LYS A 470 -18.00 -8.03 -16.50
CA LYS A 470 -18.83 -8.40 -15.35
C LYS A 470 -18.00 -8.90 -14.17
N PHE A 471 -17.06 -8.09 -13.74
CA PHE A 471 -16.29 -8.38 -12.53
C PHE A 471 -17.20 -8.38 -11.29
N LYS A 472 -16.97 -9.30 -10.37
CA LYS A 472 -17.77 -9.46 -9.14
C LYS A 472 -17.79 -8.17 -8.30
N ASP A 473 -16.64 -7.54 -8.05
CA ASP A 473 -16.54 -6.23 -7.40
C ASP A 473 -15.18 -5.58 -7.70
N ALA A 474 -15.09 -4.86 -8.81
CA ALA A 474 -13.84 -4.21 -9.22
C ALA A 474 -13.36 -3.14 -8.23
N GLN A 475 -14.28 -2.52 -7.46
CA GLN A 475 -13.94 -1.51 -6.46
C GLN A 475 -13.30 -2.13 -5.21
N LYS A 476 -13.50 -3.43 -4.97
CA LYS A 476 -12.85 -4.19 -3.91
C LYS A 476 -11.77 -5.15 -4.43
N ASN A 477 -11.21 -4.85 -5.60
CA ASN A 477 -10.18 -5.65 -6.26
C ASN A 477 -10.60 -7.11 -6.57
N ASN A 478 -11.89 -7.39 -6.55
CA ASN A 478 -12.43 -8.71 -6.93
C ASN A 478 -12.76 -8.72 -8.43
N LEU A 479 -11.78 -9.10 -9.24
CA LEU A 479 -11.90 -9.16 -10.70
C LEU A 479 -12.32 -10.55 -11.22
N ARG A 480 -12.91 -11.38 -10.39
CA ARG A 480 -13.52 -12.66 -10.79
C ARG A 480 -14.74 -12.39 -11.67
N VAL A 481 -14.86 -13.17 -12.71
CA VAL A 481 -15.85 -12.97 -13.78
C VAL A 481 -17.17 -13.68 -13.41
N LEU A 482 -18.30 -13.02 -13.62
CA LEU A 482 -19.65 -13.57 -13.40
C LEU A 482 -20.24 -14.16 -14.70
N LEU A 483 -21.25 -15.03 -14.59
CA LEU A 483 -21.91 -15.75 -15.71
C LEU A 483 -22.40 -14.85 -16.85
N ALA A 484 -22.77 -13.60 -16.60
CA ALA A 484 -23.24 -12.66 -17.62
C ALA A 484 -22.11 -11.98 -18.42
N SER A 485 -20.86 -12.39 -18.25
CA SER A 485 -19.71 -11.77 -18.89
C SER A 485 -19.60 -12.08 -20.38
N SER A 486 -19.15 -11.09 -21.15
CA SER A 486 -18.84 -11.23 -22.56
C SER A 486 -17.56 -12.05 -22.86
N VAL A 487 -16.78 -12.40 -21.84
CA VAL A 487 -15.47 -13.08 -21.99
C VAL A 487 -15.54 -14.60 -21.87
N ILE A 488 -16.71 -15.15 -21.51
CA ILE A 488 -16.89 -16.58 -21.23
C ILE A 488 -16.70 -17.41 -22.53
N GLY A 489 -15.79 -18.38 -22.47
CA GLY A 489 -15.50 -19.28 -23.58
C GLY A 489 -14.94 -18.59 -24.83
N LYS A 490 -14.26 -17.45 -24.69
CA LYS A 490 -13.70 -16.66 -25.81
C LYS A 490 -12.20 -16.80 -26.00
N GLY A 491 -11.55 -17.57 -25.15
CA GLY A 491 -10.09 -17.74 -25.21
C GLY A 491 -9.65 -18.75 -26.30
N ASN A 492 -8.38 -18.67 -26.62
CA ASN A 492 -7.69 -19.57 -27.55
C ASN A 492 -7.28 -20.86 -26.84
N ASN A 493 -7.90 -21.99 -27.21
CA ASN A 493 -7.58 -23.29 -26.65
C ASN A 493 -6.12 -23.74 -26.87
N ALA A 494 -5.50 -23.33 -27.98
CA ALA A 494 -4.12 -23.72 -28.28
C ALA A 494 -3.10 -23.11 -27.29
N LEU A 495 -3.49 -22.04 -26.58
CA LEU A 495 -2.65 -21.31 -25.63
C LEU A 495 -3.25 -21.32 -24.20
N ILE A 496 -4.09 -22.30 -23.90
CA ILE A 496 -4.72 -22.45 -22.58
C ILE A 496 -3.68 -22.71 -21.49
N ILE A 497 -3.79 -21.98 -20.39
CA ILE A 497 -3.14 -22.32 -19.11
C ILE A 497 -4.14 -23.17 -18.34
N PRO A 498 -3.81 -24.41 -17.93
CA PRO A 498 -4.80 -25.33 -17.38
C PRO A 498 -5.52 -24.82 -16.14
N LYS A 499 -4.82 -24.10 -15.27
CA LYS A 499 -5.34 -23.52 -14.05
C LYS A 499 -5.48 -22.01 -14.14
N ASP A 500 -6.51 -21.47 -13.52
CA ASP A 500 -6.69 -20.03 -13.36
C ASP A 500 -5.92 -19.49 -12.15
N ALA A 501 -6.03 -18.19 -11.86
CA ALA A 501 -5.34 -17.57 -10.71
C ALA A 501 -5.86 -18.04 -9.34
N ASP A 502 -7.02 -18.69 -9.27
CA ASP A 502 -7.58 -19.34 -8.07
C ASP A 502 -7.31 -20.86 -8.04
N ASP A 503 -6.38 -21.38 -8.86
CA ASP A 503 -6.07 -22.80 -9.06
C ASP A 503 -7.28 -23.66 -9.53
N ARG A 504 -8.31 -23.04 -10.14
CA ARG A 504 -9.45 -23.75 -10.72
C ARG A 504 -9.15 -24.19 -12.14
N ASP A 505 -9.68 -25.34 -12.54
CA ASP A 505 -9.56 -25.84 -13.90
C ASP A 505 -10.29 -24.91 -14.89
N ARG A 506 -9.62 -24.54 -15.99
CA ARG A 506 -10.25 -23.78 -17.06
C ARG A 506 -11.10 -24.67 -17.96
N THR A 507 -12.21 -24.12 -18.42
CA THR A 507 -13.05 -24.76 -19.45
C THR A 507 -12.37 -24.76 -20.82
N SER A 508 -12.92 -25.52 -21.76
CA SER A 508 -12.49 -25.54 -23.16
C SER A 508 -13.70 -25.18 -24.07
N PRO A 509 -13.71 -24.00 -24.71
CA PRO A 509 -12.72 -22.91 -24.71
C PRO A 509 -12.61 -22.20 -23.33
N PRO A 510 -11.43 -21.68 -22.98
CA PRO A 510 -11.26 -20.96 -21.73
C PRO A 510 -11.87 -19.55 -21.78
N ASP A 511 -12.12 -18.98 -20.60
CA ASP A 511 -12.46 -17.57 -20.48
C ASP A 511 -11.25 -16.69 -20.72
N LEU A 512 -11.48 -15.43 -21.11
CA LEU A 512 -10.43 -14.42 -21.14
C LEU A 512 -10.14 -13.93 -19.73
N GLY A 513 -8.88 -13.54 -19.50
CA GLY A 513 -8.43 -13.02 -18.21
C GLY A 513 -7.87 -14.07 -17.27
N ALA A 514 -7.50 -13.62 -16.07
CA ALA A 514 -6.81 -14.41 -15.08
C ALA A 514 -7.71 -15.46 -14.39
N TYR A 515 -9.02 -15.25 -14.37
CA TYR A 515 -9.98 -16.09 -13.67
C TYR A 515 -10.96 -16.78 -14.62
N GLN A 516 -11.25 -18.04 -14.35
CA GLN A 516 -12.40 -18.74 -14.89
C GLN A 516 -13.68 -18.21 -14.23
N HIS A 517 -14.82 -18.08 -14.95
CA HIS A 517 -16.05 -17.54 -14.39
C HIS A 517 -16.55 -18.30 -13.17
N LEU A 518 -17.28 -17.57 -12.32
CA LEU A 518 -18.02 -18.15 -11.20
C LEU A 518 -19.40 -18.62 -11.68
N ASN A 519 -19.88 -19.74 -11.18
CA ASN A 519 -21.22 -20.28 -11.43
C ASN A 519 -22.28 -19.64 -10.51
N GLU A 520 -22.08 -18.38 -10.11
CA GLU A 520 -22.99 -17.60 -9.23
C GLU A 520 -23.85 -16.63 -10.03
#